data_a95df9acd351d07c6e6ab8719b28540e
#
_entry.id   a95df9acd351d07c6e6ab8719b28540e
#
_cell.length_a   1.000
_cell.length_b   1.000
_cell.length_c   1.000
_cell.angle_alpha   90.00
_cell.angle_beta   90.00
_cell.angle_gamma   90.00
#
_symmetry.space_group_name_H-M   'P 1'
#
loop_
_entity.id
_entity.type
_entity.pdbx_description
1 polymer ?
#
loop_
_entity_poly.entity_id
_entity_poly.type
_entity_poly.pdbx_seq_one_letter_code
_entity_poly.pdbx_strand_id
1 'polypeptide(L)'
;FKHQEIISHMSLFNLKNKSFLITGSSKGIGKSIAFHAADHGAQVIISSRKIDACKETANEINEHCGAEVAFPIQANIAHEAELNNLVDQTNKLLGKIDVLICNAATNPFMGSMADIPSDAFDKVMNNNIKANHILTNLVTPQMIERKDGVIIIISSVGGTIGSNLIGTYNISKAADIQMVKNIAVEYGHHNIRAN
;
A
#
# COMPACT_ATOMS: atom_id res chain seq x y z
N PHE A 1 -45.52 9.28 -17.06
CA PHE A 1 -44.26 8.88 -17.63
C PHE A 1 -43.16 9.51 -16.80
N LYS A 2 -42.49 8.71 -15.97
CA LYS A 2 -41.54 9.16 -14.96
C LYS A 2 -40.20 9.37 -15.62
N HIS A 3 -39.71 10.60 -15.68
CA HIS A 3 -38.32 10.91 -15.76
C HIS A 3 -37.70 10.59 -14.38
N GLN A 4 -37.07 9.46 -14.25
CA GLN A 4 -36.11 9.26 -13.18
C GLN A 4 -34.88 10.09 -13.53
N GLU A 5 -34.81 11.28 -12.97
CA GLU A 5 -33.54 12.00 -12.87
C GLU A 5 -32.60 11.12 -12.07
N ILE A 6 -31.61 10.56 -12.78
CA ILE A 6 -30.43 9.95 -12.16
C ILE A 6 -29.69 11.12 -11.55
N ILE A 7 -29.97 11.45 -10.30
CA ILE A 7 -29.11 12.30 -9.49
C ILE A 7 -27.79 11.55 -9.40
N SER A 8 -26.83 11.96 -10.20
CA SER A 8 -25.45 11.58 -10.03
C SER A 8 -25.05 12.04 -8.64
N HIS A 9 -25.12 11.14 -7.65
CA HIS A 9 -24.48 11.35 -6.38
C HIS A 9 -23.01 11.54 -6.66
N MET A 10 -22.52 12.77 -6.70
CA MET A 10 -21.10 13.07 -6.57
C MET A 10 -20.73 12.55 -5.18
N SER A 11 -20.24 11.32 -5.14
CA SER A 11 -19.73 10.73 -3.91
C SER A 11 -18.60 11.63 -3.38
N LEU A 12 -18.68 12.02 -2.12
CA LEU A 12 -17.59 12.72 -1.41
C LEU A 12 -16.24 11.97 -1.50
N PHE A 13 -16.29 10.68 -1.82
CA PHE A 13 -15.15 9.76 -1.92
C PHE A 13 -14.94 9.25 -3.35
N ASN A 14 -15.17 10.08 -4.36
CA ASN A 14 -14.95 9.70 -5.75
C ASN A 14 -13.44 9.52 -6.03
N LEU A 15 -13.05 8.28 -6.37
CA LEU A 15 -11.68 7.90 -6.74
C LEU A 15 -11.54 7.60 -8.24
N LYS A 16 -12.49 8.00 -9.05
CA LYS A 16 -12.45 7.79 -10.51
C LYS A 16 -11.15 8.37 -11.11
N ASN A 17 -10.51 7.60 -11.98
CA ASN A 17 -9.22 7.92 -12.61
C ASN A 17 -8.02 7.98 -11.64
N LYS A 18 -8.15 7.47 -10.42
CA LYS A 18 -7.03 7.30 -9.49
C LYS A 18 -6.49 5.86 -9.57
N SER A 19 -5.18 5.75 -9.59
CA SER A 19 -4.43 4.48 -9.67
C SER A 19 -3.76 4.19 -8.33
N PHE A 20 -4.08 3.03 -7.76
CA PHE A 20 -3.59 2.58 -6.46
C PHE A 20 -2.61 1.42 -6.60
N LEU A 21 -1.46 1.53 -5.97
CA LEU A 21 -0.56 0.41 -5.72
C LEU A 21 -0.63 0.03 -4.24
N ILE A 22 -1.05 -1.21 -3.95
CA ILE A 22 -1.30 -1.66 -2.57
C ILE A 22 -0.51 -2.94 -2.31
N THR A 23 0.48 -2.89 -1.43
CA THR A 23 1.23 -4.10 -1.05
C THR A 23 0.49 -4.94 -0.01
N GLY A 24 0.63 -6.28 -0.10
CA GLY A 24 -0.07 -7.20 0.82
C GLY A 24 -1.59 -7.18 0.68
N SER A 25 -2.09 -6.93 -0.52
CA SER A 25 -3.52 -6.71 -0.80
C SER A 25 -4.31 -7.95 -1.22
N SER A 26 -3.71 -9.15 -1.17
CA SER A 26 -4.43 -10.39 -1.46
C SER A 26 -5.31 -10.89 -0.30
N LYS A 27 -5.28 -10.25 0.87
CA LYS A 27 -6.11 -10.58 2.05
C LYS A 27 -6.12 -9.47 3.09
N GLY A 28 -7.02 -9.59 4.09
CA GLY A 28 -7.05 -8.73 5.28
C GLY A 28 -7.23 -7.25 4.95
N ILE A 29 -6.50 -6.38 5.66
CA ILE A 29 -6.60 -4.92 5.55
C ILE A 29 -6.34 -4.45 4.12
N GLY A 30 -5.27 -4.93 3.48
CA GLY A 30 -4.91 -4.54 2.11
C GLY A 30 -5.98 -4.92 1.09
N LYS A 31 -6.60 -6.12 1.20
CA LYS A 31 -7.74 -6.53 0.35
C LYS A 31 -8.94 -5.61 0.57
N SER A 32 -9.28 -5.29 1.82
CA SER A 32 -10.39 -4.39 2.15
C SER A 32 -10.17 -2.99 1.57
N ILE A 33 -8.95 -2.44 1.69
CA ILE A 33 -8.59 -1.14 1.09
C ILE A 33 -8.76 -1.19 -0.43
N ALA A 34 -8.24 -2.23 -1.09
CA ALA A 34 -8.34 -2.39 -2.54
C ALA A 34 -9.80 -2.47 -3.00
N PHE A 35 -10.62 -3.26 -2.29
CA PHE A 35 -12.03 -3.42 -2.59
C PHE A 35 -12.78 -2.08 -2.52
N HIS A 36 -12.63 -1.35 -1.41
CA HIS A 36 -13.31 -0.07 -1.26
C HIS A 36 -12.77 1.02 -2.20
N ALA A 37 -11.48 1.03 -2.50
CA ALA A 37 -10.94 1.95 -3.49
C ALA A 37 -11.54 1.70 -4.88
N ALA A 38 -11.64 0.44 -5.30
CA ALA A 38 -12.24 0.04 -6.57
C ALA A 38 -13.75 0.36 -6.62
N ASP A 39 -14.49 0.07 -5.54
CA ASP A 39 -15.92 0.38 -5.39
C ASP A 39 -16.21 1.89 -5.54
N HIS A 40 -15.23 2.73 -5.20
CA HIS A 40 -15.30 4.19 -5.39
C HIS A 40 -14.69 4.68 -6.73
N GLY A 41 -14.36 3.76 -7.64
CA GLY A 41 -13.97 4.06 -9.02
C GLY A 41 -12.47 4.10 -9.29
N ALA A 42 -11.62 3.69 -8.34
CA ALA A 42 -10.17 3.59 -8.57
C ALA A 42 -9.81 2.34 -9.39
N GLN A 43 -8.66 2.39 -10.07
CA GLN A 43 -7.95 1.22 -10.54
C GLN A 43 -6.94 0.78 -9.47
N VAL A 44 -6.86 -0.52 -9.18
CA VAL A 44 -6.07 -1.03 -8.06
C VAL A 44 -5.14 -2.17 -8.47
N ILE A 45 -3.90 -2.13 -8.02
CA ILE A 45 -2.97 -3.25 -8.12
C ILE A 45 -3.06 -4.10 -6.87
N ILE A 46 -3.34 -5.39 -7.07
CA ILE A 46 -3.37 -6.40 -6.02
C ILE A 46 -2.01 -7.11 -6.01
N SER A 47 -1.24 -6.90 -4.96
CA SER A 47 0.12 -7.44 -4.88
C SER A 47 0.38 -8.21 -3.60
N SER A 48 0.93 -9.40 -3.75
CA SER A 48 1.47 -10.23 -2.68
C SER A 48 2.45 -11.27 -3.25
N ARG A 49 3.06 -12.07 -2.37
CA ARG A 49 4.01 -13.13 -2.76
C ARG A 49 3.38 -14.30 -3.54
N LYS A 50 2.05 -14.45 -3.49
CA LYS A 50 1.31 -15.56 -4.12
C LYS A 50 0.44 -14.99 -5.23
N ILE A 51 0.81 -15.25 -6.48
CA ILE A 51 0.08 -14.73 -7.65
C ILE A 51 -1.36 -15.24 -7.71
N ASP A 52 -1.60 -16.49 -7.33
CA ASP A 52 -2.96 -17.07 -7.38
C ASP A 52 -3.91 -16.34 -6.42
N ALA A 53 -3.44 -16.02 -5.20
CA ALA A 53 -4.22 -15.24 -4.25
C ALA A 53 -4.44 -13.79 -4.72
N CYS A 54 -3.51 -13.22 -5.49
CA CYS A 54 -3.71 -11.90 -6.11
C CYS A 54 -4.77 -11.97 -7.21
N LYS A 55 -4.72 -13.00 -8.06
CA LYS A 55 -5.71 -13.22 -9.13
C LYS A 55 -7.11 -13.44 -8.57
N GLU A 56 -7.24 -14.28 -7.54
CA GLU A 56 -8.52 -14.52 -6.86
C GLU A 56 -9.12 -13.21 -6.34
N THR A 57 -8.34 -12.42 -5.61
CA THR A 57 -8.79 -11.14 -5.07
C THR A 57 -9.12 -10.13 -6.18
N ALA A 58 -8.32 -10.07 -7.26
CA ALA A 58 -8.60 -9.18 -8.38
C ALA A 58 -9.90 -9.57 -9.10
N ASN A 59 -10.15 -10.87 -9.30
CA ASN A 59 -11.37 -11.36 -9.91
C ASN A 59 -12.60 -11.02 -9.05
N GLU A 60 -12.56 -11.24 -7.73
CA GLU A 60 -13.66 -10.86 -6.83
C GLU A 60 -13.99 -9.37 -6.92
N ILE A 61 -12.98 -8.51 -6.97
CA ILE A 61 -13.17 -7.06 -7.10
C ILE A 61 -13.78 -6.71 -8.46
N ASN A 62 -13.25 -7.30 -9.55
CA ASN A 62 -13.72 -7.05 -10.91
C ASN A 62 -15.17 -7.52 -11.11
N GLU A 63 -15.53 -8.68 -10.55
CA GLU A 63 -16.90 -9.18 -10.56
C GLU A 63 -17.85 -8.24 -9.80
N HIS A 64 -17.45 -7.78 -8.62
CA HIS A 64 -18.24 -6.84 -7.82
C HIS A 64 -18.45 -5.50 -8.54
N CYS A 65 -17.40 -4.95 -9.13
CA CYS A 65 -17.46 -3.67 -9.83
C CYS A 65 -18.10 -3.76 -11.24
N GLY A 66 -18.25 -4.97 -11.78
CA GLY A 66 -18.73 -5.18 -13.15
C GLY A 66 -17.80 -4.63 -14.24
N ALA A 67 -16.52 -4.45 -13.92
CA ALA A 67 -15.49 -3.87 -14.79
C ALA A 67 -14.09 -4.35 -14.39
N GLU A 68 -13.14 -4.33 -15.33
CA GLU A 68 -11.74 -4.67 -15.07
C GLU A 68 -11.02 -3.46 -14.44
N VAL A 69 -11.00 -3.40 -13.11
CA VAL A 69 -10.42 -2.31 -12.30
C VAL A 69 -9.32 -2.79 -11.35
N ALA A 70 -9.21 -4.10 -11.11
CA ALA A 70 -8.21 -4.71 -10.23
C ALA A 70 -7.28 -5.62 -11.03
N PHE A 71 -5.96 -5.44 -10.86
CA PHE A 71 -4.93 -6.12 -11.63
C PHE A 71 -3.94 -6.83 -10.71
N PRO A 72 -3.70 -8.14 -10.88
CA PRO A 72 -2.80 -8.89 -10.02
C PRO A 72 -1.34 -8.75 -10.47
N ILE A 73 -0.44 -8.37 -9.56
CA ILE A 73 1.01 -8.38 -9.78
C ILE A 73 1.69 -9.07 -8.60
N GLN A 74 2.45 -10.13 -8.87
CA GLN A 74 3.23 -10.79 -7.83
C GLN A 74 4.43 -9.94 -7.43
N ALA A 75 4.65 -9.76 -6.12
CA ALA A 75 5.90 -9.22 -5.59
C ALA A 75 6.15 -9.67 -4.15
N ASN A 76 7.40 -10.04 -3.86
CA ASN A 76 7.90 -10.23 -2.52
C ASN A 76 8.63 -8.95 -2.08
N ILE A 77 8.08 -8.26 -1.09
CA ILE A 77 8.64 -7.00 -0.59
C ILE A 77 10.05 -7.11 0.02
N ALA A 78 10.51 -8.35 0.31
CA ALA A 78 11.88 -8.58 0.77
C ALA A 78 12.95 -8.36 -0.32
N HIS A 79 12.56 -8.31 -1.59
CA HIS A 79 13.46 -8.27 -2.74
C HIS A 79 13.30 -6.96 -3.51
N GLU A 80 14.33 -6.14 -3.49
CA GLU A 80 14.32 -4.83 -4.16
C GLU A 80 14.04 -4.92 -5.66
N ALA A 81 14.57 -5.94 -6.35
CA ALA A 81 14.28 -6.17 -7.76
C ALA A 81 12.79 -6.43 -8.04
N GLU A 82 12.08 -7.11 -7.11
CA GLU A 82 10.65 -7.34 -7.25
C GLU A 82 9.85 -6.07 -6.96
N LEU A 83 10.31 -5.18 -6.07
CA LEU A 83 9.70 -3.87 -5.84
C LEU A 83 9.84 -2.95 -7.06
N ASN A 84 11.02 -2.91 -7.69
CA ASN A 84 11.24 -2.18 -8.95
C ASN A 84 10.28 -2.70 -10.04
N ASN A 85 10.26 -4.02 -10.24
CA ASN A 85 9.39 -4.64 -11.25
C ASN A 85 7.88 -4.38 -10.94
N LEU A 86 7.47 -4.37 -9.68
CA LEU A 86 6.10 -4.05 -9.26
C LEU A 86 5.70 -2.63 -9.69
N VAL A 87 6.55 -1.64 -9.42
CA VAL A 87 6.30 -0.25 -9.82
C VAL A 87 6.30 -0.10 -11.34
N ASP A 88 7.25 -0.73 -12.05
CA ASP A 88 7.35 -0.70 -13.50
C ASP A 88 6.10 -1.32 -14.17
N GLN A 89 5.66 -2.49 -13.70
CA GLN A 89 4.44 -3.13 -14.21
C GLN A 89 3.19 -2.30 -13.91
N THR A 90 3.11 -1.70 -12.72
CA THR A 90 2.00 -0.80 -12.38
C THR A 90 1.94 0.39 -13.33
N ASN A 91 3.07 1.04 -13.60
CA ASN A 91 3.14 2.16 -14.54
C ASN A 91 2.78 1.75 -15.97
N LYS A 92 3.19 0.55 -16.42
CA LYS A 92 2.83 0.03 -17.75
C LYS A 92 1.32 -0.24 -17.89
N LEU A 93 0.69 -0.73 -16.83
CA LEU A 93 -0.74 -1.07 -16.84
C LEU A 93 -1.64 0.16 -16.64
N LEU A 94 -1.31 1.01 -15.68
CA LEU A 94 -2.18 2.11 -15.23
C LEU A 94 -1.69 3.50 -15.68
N GLY A 95 -0.50 3.60 -16.26
CA GLY A 95 0.11 4.84 -16.72
C GLY A 95 0.72 5.71 -15.62
N LYS A 96 0.27 5.55 -14.37
CA LYS A 96 0.72 6.32 -13.20
C LYS A 96 0.38 5.62 -11.90
N ILE A 97 0.96 6.10 -10.79
CA ILE A 97 0.57 5.73 -9.43
C ILE A 97 0.17 7.01 -8.69
N ASP A 98 -1.13 7.18 -8.43
CA ASP A 98 -1.63 8.33 -7.65
C ASP A 98 -1.54 8.07 -6.16
N VAL A 99 -1.74 6.81 -5.73
CA VAL A 99 -1.75 6.42 -4.33
C VAL A 99 -0.89 5.17 -4.14
N LEU A 100 0.12 5.28 -3.29
CA LEU A 100 0.88 4.15 -2.78
C LEU A 100 0.39 3.78 -1.39
N ILE A 101 0.03 2.50 -1.17
CA ILE A 101 -0.31 1.98 0.15
C ILE A 101 0.67 0.87 0.53
N CYS A 102 1.58 1.18 1.44
CA CYS A 102 2.49 0.23 2.06
C CYS A 102 1.78 -0.47 3.21
N ASN A 103 1.13 -1.61 2.90
CA ASN A 103 0.38 -2.40 3.87
C ASN A 103 1.09 -3.71 4.23
N ALA A 104 1.88 -4.27 3.34
CA ALA A 104 2.60 -5.52 3.62
C ALA A 104 3.59 -5.33 4.77
N ALA A 105 3.52 -6.21 5.76
CA ALA A 105 4.45 -6.24 6.89
C ALA A 105 4.65 -7.67 7.39
N THR A 106 5.66 -7.88 8.22
CA THR A 106 5.96 -9.15 8.86
C THR A 106 6.29 -8.99 10.33
N ASN A 107 5.91 -9.98 11.12
CA ASN A 107 6.32 -10.15 12.52
C ASN A 107 6.60 -11.64 12.75
N PRO A 108 7.83 -12.12 12.48
CA PRO A 108 8.17 -13.54 12.54
C PRO A 108 8.47 -14.05 13.96
N PHE A 109 8.57 -13.16 14.95
CA PHE A 109 8.98 -13.51 16.30
C PHE A 109 8.06 -12.87 17.34
N MET A 110 7.71 -13.65 18.37
CA MET A 110 6.99 -13.18 19.56
C MET A 110 7.76 -13.63 20.79
N GLY A 111 8.25 -12.68 21.57
CA GLY A 111 9.06 -12.92 22.78
C GLY A 111 9.82 -11.67 23.20
N SER A 112 10.73 -11.84 24.16
CA SER A 112 11.62 -10.77 24.62
C SER A 112 12.51 -10.25 23.50
N MET A 113 12.76 -8.95 23.45
CA MET A 113 13.72 -8.36 22.52
C MET A 113 15.14 -8.90 22.70
N ALA A 114 15.48 -9.40 23.89
CA ALA A 114 16.78 -10.02 24.14
C ALA A 114 16.96 -11.38 23.42
N ASP A 115 15.85 -12.04 23.10
CA ASP A 115 15.83 -13.41 22.58
C ASP A 115 15.55 -13.46 21.06
N ILE A 116 15.31 -12.31 20.41
CA ILE A 116 15.03 -12.31 18.97
C ILE A 116 16.27 -12.72 18.17
N PRO A 117 16.19 -13.74 17.30
CA PRO A 117 17.28 -14.08 16.38
C PRO A 117 17.59 -12.93 15.42
N SER A 118 18.88 -12.76 15.08
CA SER A 118 19.32 -11.65 14.20
C SER A 118 18.63 -11.69 12.83
N ASP A 119 18.41 -12.88 12.25
CA ASP A 119 17.72 -13.04 10.97
C ASP A 119 16.25 -12.64 11.05
N ALA A 120 15.58 -12.89 12.19
CA ALA A 120 14.21 -12.44 12.43
C ALA A 120 14.14 -10.91 12.60
N PHE A 121 15.12 -10.32 13.31
CA PHE A 121 15.27 -8.86 13.43
C PHE A 121 15.46 -8.22 12.04
N ASP A 122 16.44 -8.70 11.27
CA ASP A 122 16.74 -8.20 9.93
C ASP A 122 15.53 -8.31 9.00
N LYS A 123 14.79 -9.40 9.10
CA LYS A 123 13.57 -9.62 8.32
C LYS A 123 12.49 -8.59 8.64
N VAL A 124 12.31 -8.20 9.91
CA VAL A 124 11.39 -7.13 10.30
C VAL A 124 11.85 -5.80 9.70
N MET A 125 13.12 -5.43 9.87
CA MET A 125 13.67 -4.16 9.38
C MET A 125 13.63 -4.06 7.86
N ASN A 126 14.01 -5.11 7.16
CA ASN A 126 14.01 -5.16 5.70
C ASN A 126 12.58 -5.06 5.14
N ASN A 127 11.63 -5.85 5.67
CA ASN A 127 10.29 -5.92 5.11
C ASN A 127 9.42 -4.72 5.50
N ASN A 128 9.51 -4.26 6.76
CA ASN A 128 8.58 -3.25 7.25
C ASN A 128 9.11 -1.82 7.03
N ILE A 129 10.43 -1.63 6.98
CA ILE A 129 11.03 -0.30 6.84
C ILE A 129 11.69 -0.12 5.47
N LYS A 130 12.69 -0.95 5.13
CA LYS A 130 13.46 -0.79 3.90
C LYS A 130 12.57 -0.90 2.66
N ALA A 131 11.65 -1.86 2.62
CA ALA A 131 10.74 -2.02 1.49
C ALA A 131 9.83 -0.79 1.30
N ASN A 132 9.28 -0.22 2.39
CA ASN A 132 8.45 0.98 2.34
C ASN A 132 9.25 2.19 1.84
N HIS A 133 10.49 2.34 2.30
CA HIS A 133 11.41 3.38 1.83
C HIS A 133 11.70 3.25 0.33
N ILE A 134 12.02 2.04 -0.15
CA ILE A 134 12.30 1.79 -1.57
C ILE A 134 11.06 2.14 -2.41
N LEU A 135 9.88 1.64 -2.06
CA LEU A 135 8.65 1.92 -2.79
C LEU A 135 8.34 3.42 -2.83
N THR A 136 8.51 4.11 -1.70
CA THR A 136 8.33 5.57 -1.65
C THR A 136 9.26 6.27 -2.64
N ASN A 137 10.55 5.92 -2.65
CA ASN A 137 11.52 6.52 -3.56
C ASN A 137 11.22 6.24 -5.04
N LEU A 138 10.67 5.06 -5.35
CA LEU A 138 10.31 4.68 -6.73
C LEU A 138 9.10 5.44 -7.26
N VAL A 139 8.12 5.77 -6.39
CA VAL A 139 6.88 6.45 -6.85
C VAL A 139 6.96 7.97 -6.75
N THR A 140 7.74 8.50 -5.82
CA THR A 140 7.82 9.95 -5.55
C THR A 140 8.22 10.79 -6.76
N PRO A 141 9.20 10.42 -7.63
CA PRO A 141 9.56 11.25 -8.78
C PRO A 141 8.39 11.58 -9.71
N GLN A 142 7.56 10.60 -10.05
CA GLN A 142 6.39 10.82 -10.90
C GLN A 142 5.29 11.65 -10.21
N MET A 143 5.17 11.54 -8.86
CA MET A 143 4.24 12.36 -8.08
C MET A 143 4.70 13.82 -8.02
N ILE A 144 6.01 14.06 -7.86
CA ILE A 144 6.61 15.41 -7.89
C ILE A 144 6.35 16.08 -9.24
N GLU A 145 6.59 15.38 -10.34
CA GLU A 145 6.38 15.90 -11.69
C GLU A 145 4.92 16.35 -11.91
N ARG A 146 3.96 15.54 -11.44
CA ARG A 146 2.53 15.85 -11.55
C ARG A 146 2.02 16.83 -10.48
N LYS A 147 2.80 17.07 -9.43
CA LYS A 147 2.38 17.81 -8.21
C LYS A 147 1.10 17.24 -7.60
N ASP A 148 0.98 15.92 -7.59
CA ASP A 148 -0.15 15.18 -7.00
C ASP A 148 0.29 13.78 -6.62
N GLY A 149 0.06 13.40 -5.36
CA GLY A 149 0.38 12.06 -4.87
C GLY A 149 -0.07 11.85 -3.43
N VAL A 150 -0.32 10.59 -3.10
CA VAL A 150 -0.64 10.15 -1.75
C VAL A 150 0.18 8.93 -1.38
N ILE A 151 0.83 8.96 -0.23
CA ILE A 151 1.56 7.83 0.33
C ILE A 151 0.96 7.49 1.70
N ILE A 152 0.50 6.26 1.85
CA ILE A 152 -0.06 5.77 3.11
C ILE A 152 0.75 4.56 3.56
N ILE A 153 1.21 4.56 4.82
CA ILE A 153 1.91 3.43 5.42
C ILE A 153 1.05 2.89 6.57
N ILE A 154 0.65 1.63 6.47
CA ILE A 154 -0.16 0.99 7.51
C ILE A 154 0.74 0.67 8.71
N SER A 155 0.66 1.51 9.73
CA SER A 155 1.37 1.34 10.96
C SER A 155 0.56 0.48 11.96
N SER A 156 0.77 0.67 13.24
CA SER A 156 0.12 -0.06 14.33
C SER A 156 0.09 0.81 15.56
N VAL A 157 -0.84 0.55 16.47
CA VAL A 157 -0.79 1.07 17.84
C VAL A 157 0.55 0.72 18.53
N GLY A 158 1.16 -0.42 18.15
CA GLY A 158 2.50 -0.81 18.58
C GLY A 158 3.61 0.19 18.20
N GLY A 159 3.39 1.08 17.24
CA GLY A 159 4.32 2.17 16.94
C GLY A 159 4.28 3.31 17.96
N THR A 160 3.32 3.32 18.88
CA THR A 160 3.14 4.38 19.89
C THR A 160 3.24 3.89 21.34
N ILE A 161 3.20 2.57 21.55
CA ILE A 161 3.30 1.95 22.87
C ILE A 161 4.35 0.83 22.90
N GLY A 162 4.91 0.54 24.08
CA GLY A 162 5.83 -0.59 24.29
C GLY A 162 5.12 -1.95 24.36
N SER A 163 5.88 -3.01 24.11
CA SER A 163 5.44 -4.40 24.28
C SER A 163 6.60 -5.29 24.71
N ASN A 164 6.34 -6.22 25.60
CA ASN A 164 7.31 -7.26 25.99
C ASN A 164 7.30 -8.49 25.09
N LEU A 165 6.43 -8.53 24.05
CA LEU A 165 6.26 -9.67 23.14
C LEU A 165 6.60 -9.38 21.70
N ILE A 166 6.43 -8.14 21.24
CA ILE A 166 6.58 -7.75 19.83
C ILE A 166 7.44 -6.48 19.68
N GLY A 167 8.43 -6.30 20.53
CA GLY A 167 9.21 -5.06 20.63
C GLY A 167 9.85 -4.64 19.31
N THR A 168 10.50 -5.56 18.58
CA THR A 168 11.13 -5.25 17.28
C THR A 168 10.10 -4.85 16.21
N TYR A 169 8.94 -5.52 16.18
CA TYR A 169 7.84 -5.08 15.32
C TYR A 169 7.38 -3.67 15.68
N ASN A 170 7.22 -3.36 16.96
CA ASN A 170 6.83 -2.03 17.43
C ASN A 170 7.84 -0.95 17.00
N ILE A 171 9.15 -1.24 17.07
CA ILE A 171 10.21 -0.35 16.55
C ILE A 171 9.97 -0.08 15.06
N SER A 172 9.70 -1.12 14.26
CA SER A 172 9.43 -0.94 12.84
C SER A 172 8.19 -0.08 12.57
N LYS A 173 7.15 -0.21 13.39
CA LYS A 173 5.92 0.57 13.27
C LYS A 173 6.07 2.02 13.75
N ALA A 174 6.93 2.28 14.73
CA ALA A 174 7.35 3.63 15.11
C ALA A 174 8.16 4.30 13.98
N ALA A 175 9.05 3.54 13.32
CA ALA A 175 9.79 4.01 12.15
C ALA A 175 8.85 4.37 10.98
N ASP A 176 7.79 3.59 10.72
CA ASP A 176 6.76 3.93 9.73
C ASP A 176 6.11 5.29 10.02
N ILE A 177 5.76 5.56 11.28
CA ILE A 177 5.18 6.84 11.72
C ILE A 177 6.16 8.00 11.47
N GLN A 178 7.45 7.82 11.75
CA GLN A 178 8.44 8.86 11.51
C GLN A 178 8.71 9.03 10.00
N MET A 179 8.69 7.93 9.23
CA MET A 179 8.90 7.97 7.78
C MET A 179 7.85 8.85 7.09
N VAL A 180 6.56 8.67 7.38
CA VAL A 180 5.50 9.51 6.77
C VAL A 180 5.62 10.98 7.14
N LYS A 181 6.06 11.30 8.37
CA LYS A 181 6.33 12.69 8.77
C LYS A 181 7.46 13.31 7.95
N ASN A 182 8.54 12.56 7.72
CA ASN A 182 9.67 13.02 6.91
C ASN A 182 9.23 13.23 5.45
N ILE A 183 8.51 12.27 4.85
CA ILE A 183 7.96 12.38 3.50
C ILE A 183 7.06 13.61 3.36
N ALA A 184 6.17 13.84 4.35
CA ALA A 184 5.26 14.98 4.33
C ALA A 184 6.02 16.33 4.38
N VAL A 185 7.08 16.43 5.18
CA VAL A 185 7.93 17.63 5.26
C VAL A 185 8.72 17.83 3.96
N GLU A 186 9.31 16.74 3.43
CA GLU A 186 10.18 16.80 2.26
C GLU A 186 9.41 17.10 0.97
N TYR A 187 8.22 16.48 0.79
CA TYR A 187 7.49 16.54 -0.48
C TYR A 187 6.14 17.27 -0.42
N GLY A 188 5.75 17.79 0.75
CA GLY A 188 4.47 18.50 0.91
C GLY A 188 4.33 19.72 0.00
N HIS A 189 5.44 20.44 -0.29
CA HIS A 189 5.46 21.58 -1.20
C HIS A 189 5.22 21.19 -2.69
N HIS A 190 5.30 19.88 -3.01
CA HIS A 190 4.89 19.31 -4.29
C HIS A 190 3.46 18.75 -4.28
N ASN A 191 2.65 19.11 -3.28
CA ASN A 191 1.29 18.60 -3.10
C ASN A 191 1.23 17.05 -2.92
N ILE A 192 2.26 16.47 -2.31
CA ILE A 192 2.30 15.05 -1.93
C ILE A 192 1.93 14.94 -0.45
N ARG A 193 0.91 14.14 -0.17
CA ARG A 193 0.44 13.88 1.19
C ARG A 193 0.96 12.53 1.66
N ALA A 194 1.47 12.45 2.89
CA ALA A 194 1.92 11.21 3.51
C ALA A 194 1.27 11.01 4.89
N ASN A 195 0.73 9.80 5.16
CA ASN A 195 0.06 9.44 6.40
C ASN A 195 0.35 7.99 6.80
#